data_56ecfdefb9359b4c56ea65e3f688a6cf
#
_entry.id   56ecfdefb9359b4c56ea65e3f688a6cf
#
_cell.length_a   1.000
_cell.length_b   1.000
_cell.length_c   1.000
_cell.angle_alpha   90.00
_cell.angle_beta   90.00
_cell.angle_gamma   90.00
#
_symmetry.space_group_name_H-M   'P 1'
#
loop_
_entity.id
_entity.type
_entity.pdbx_description
1 polymer ?
#
loop_
_entity_poly.entity_id
_entity_poly.type
_entity_poly.pdbx_seq_one_letter_code
_entity_poly.pdbx_strand_id
1 'polypeptide(L)'
;RFARLKPAAPDFRIYWDNAYSIHHLYDDNQDFLVEILGECAKAGNPDLVYKFTSTSKVSFPGSGIAAVAASKANLDDFRKYMQVQTIGHDKLNQLRHVRFFKDLDGLHAHMRKHADILRPKFELVLDTLDKELSGLGIGEWTKPHGGYFISFDSMDGCAKAIVARAKEAGVVLTGAGATYPYGKDPKDSNIRIAPSFPTLEDLGKAAQVFVLCVKLVSVEKLLG
;
A
#
# COMPACT_ATOMS: atom_id res chain seq x y z
N ARG A 1 16.94 -6.88 7.68
CA ARG A 1 17.04 -6.19 8.97
C ARG A 1 16.02 -6.74 9.97
N PHE A 2 14.72 -6.73 9.68
CA PHE A 2 13.64 -7.21 10.57
C PHE A 2 13.84 -8.67 11.01
N ALA A 3 14.22 -9.57 10.11
CA ALA A 3 14.42 -10.98 10.44
C ALA A 3 15.49 -11.23 11.51
N ARG A 4 16.43 -10.28 11.70
CA ARG A 4 17.51 -10.35 12.69
C ARG A 4 17.24 -9.49 13.93
N LEU A 5 16.01 -9.02 14.11
CA LEU A 5 15.63 -8.25 15.26
C LEU A 5 15.74 -9.11 16.54
N LYS A 6 16.26 -8.50 17.61
CA LYS A 6 16.29 -9.09 18.94
C LYS A 6 15.35 -8.26 19.83
N PRO A 7 14.08 -8.62 19.90
CA PRO A 7 13.11 -7.87 20.68
C PRO A 7 13.38 -8.02 22.18
N ALA A 8 13.08 -6.97 22.95
CA ALA A 8 13.19 -7.02 24.41
C ALA A 8 12.07 -7.87 25.04
N ALA A 9 10.87 -7.86 24.45
CA ALA A 9 9.76 -8.66 24.91
C ALA A 9 9.79 -10.05 24.25
N PRO A 10 9.65 -11.16 25.01
CA PRO A 10 9.72 -12.52 24.46
C PRO A 10 8.51 -12.87 23.58
N ASP A 11 7.41 -12.20 23.79
CA ASP A 11 6.16 -12.35 23.04
C ASP A 11 6.00 -11.33 21.90
N PHE A 12 7.03 -10.52 21.60
CA PHE A 12 7.00 -9.58 20.49
C PHE A 12 6.79 -10.31 19.16
N ARG A 13 5.87 -9.81 18.33
CA ARG A 13 5.60 -10.32 17.00
C ARG A 13 5.47 -9.19 15.99
N ILE A 14 5.86 -9.48 14.76
CA ILE A 14 5.68 -8.61 13.61
C ILE A 14 4.46 -9.11 12.83
N TYR A 15 3.49 -8.24 12.63
CA TYR A 15 2.36 -8.48 11.72
C TYR A 15 2.74 -7.94 10.35
N TRP A 16 3.00 -8.85 9.41
CA TRP A 16 3.40 -8.54 8.04
C TRP A 16 2.21 -8.58 7.12
N ASP A 17 1.62 -7.42 6.86
CA ASP A 17 0.49 -7.28 5.94
C ASP A 17 0.98 -7.29 4.49
N ASN A 18 0.59 -8.33 3.75
CA ASN A 18 1.01 -8.57 2.37
C ASN A 18 -0.18 -8.48 1.39
N ALA A 19 -1.12 -7.59 1.65
CA ALA A 19 -2.37 -7.48 0.90
C ALA A 19 -2.18 -7.07 -0.58
N TYR A 20 -1.04 -6.46 -0.93
CA TYR A 20 -0.76 -5.95 -2.28
C TYR A 20 0.31 -6.74 -3.06
N SER A 21 0.70 -7.92 -2.60
CA SER A 21 1.85 -8.66 -3.13
C SER A 21 1.78 -9.08 -4.60
N ILE A 22 0.59 -9.08 -5.19
CA ILE A 22 0.35 -9.50 -6.59
C ILE A 22 -0.21 -8.36 -7.45
N HIS A 23 -0.15 -7.12 -6.97
CA HIS A 23 -0.68 -5.96 -7.68
C HIS A 23 0.39 -5.29 -8.53
N HIS A 24 1.04 -6.07 -9.39
CA HIS A 24 2.03 -5.54 -10.33
C HIS A 24 1.36 -4.71 -11.42
N LEU A 25 1.95 -3.59 -11.79
CA LEU A 25 1.50 -2.74 -12.89
C LEU A 25 2.10 -3.18 -14.24
N TYR A 26 3.24 -3.87 -14.21
CA TYR A 26 3.99 -4.32 -15.38
C TYR A 26 4.28 -5.81 -15.27
N ASP A 27 4.28 -6.52 -16.39
CA ASP A 27 4.60 -7.96 -16.43
C ASP A 27 6.11 -8.22 -16.39
N ASP A 28 6.89 -7.34 -17.00
CA ASP A 28 8.33 -7.45 -17.21
C ASP A 28 9.16 -6.64 -16.21
N ASN A 29 8.53 -5.79 -15.41
CA ASN A 29 9.19 -4.95 -14.42
C ASN A 29 8.42 -4.98 -13.09
N GLN A 30 8.72 -5.99 -12.27
CA GLN A 30 8.03 -6.23 -11.01
C GLN A 30 8.96 -6.03 -9.81
N ASP A 31 8.44 -5.39 -8.77
CA ASP A 31 9.13 -5.32 -7.48
C ASP A 31 8.97 -6.65 -6.74
N PHE A 32 10.07 -7.16 -6.20
CA PHE A 32 10.07 -8.37 -5.40
C PHE A 32 9.93 -8.05 -3.91
N LEU A 33 8.85 -8.56 -3.32
CA LEU A 33 8.70 -8.52 -1.87
C LEU A 33 9.48 -9.66 -1.23
N VAL A 34 10.29 -9.33 -0.24
CA VAL A 34 11.08 -10.32 0.51
C VAL A 34 10.17 -11.35 1.17
N GLU A 35 10.50 -12.65 1.01
CA GLU A 35 9.82 -13.73 1.72
C GLU A 35 10.32 -13.75 3.19
N ILE A 36 9.62 -12.98 4.03
CA ILE A 36 10.04 -12.68 5.41
C ILE A 36 10.09 -13.89 6.32
N LEU A 37 9.23 -14.91 6.13
CA LEU A 37 9.22 -16.10 6.97
C LEU A 37 10.48 -16.93 6.78
N GLY A 38 10.91 -17.15 5.53
CA GLY A 38 12.17 -17.83 5.24
C GLY A 38 13.39 -17.06 5.73
N GLU A 39 13.38 -15.74 5.61
CA GLU A 39 14.46 -14.91 6.16
C GLU A 39 14.51 -14.94 7.70
N CYS A 40 13.36 -15.00 8.37
CA CYS A 40 13.31 -15.20 9.82
C CYS A 40 13.82 -16.58 10.23
N ALA A 41 13.45 -17.62 9.51
CA ALA A 41 13.94 -18.99 9.77
C ALA A 41 15.46 -19.07 9.60
N LYS A 42 16.02 -18.51 8.50
CA LYS A 42 17.48 -18.43 8.27
C LYS A 42 18.22 -17.64 9.38
N ALA A 43 17.55 -16.63 9.95
CA ALA A 43 18.10 -15.80 11.02
C ALA A 43 17.97 -16.42 12.44
N GLY A 44 17.35 -17.60 12.56
CA GLY A 44 17.10 -18.26 13.86
C GLY A 44 15.90 -17.67 14.64
N ASN A 45 15.04 -16.90 13.99
CA ASN A 45 13.86 -16.26 14.57
C ASN A 45 12.56 -16.71 13.88
N PRO A 46 12.26 -18.03 13.75
CA PRO A 46 11.13 -18.51 12.96
C PRO A 46 9.76 -18.02 13.47
N ASP A 47 9.65 -17.73 14.77
CA ASP A 47 8.40 -17.35 15.43
C ASP A 47 8.16 -15.84 15.46
N LEU A 48 9.01 -15.04 14.82
CA LEU A 48 8.96 -13.59 14.91
C LEU A 48 7.79 -12.96 14.13
N VAL A 49 7.31 -13.62 13.07
CA VAL A 49 6.39 -13.03 12.09
C VAL A 49 5.10 -13.81 11.93
N TYR A 50 3.98 -13.09 11.89
CA TYR A 50 2.73 -13.51 11.26
C TYR A 50 2.57 -12.76 9.94
N LYS A 51 2.47 -13.49 8.82
CA LYS A 51 2.27 -12.93 7.49
C LYS A 51 0.82 -13.08 7.07
N PHE A 52 0.18 -11.98 6.72
CA PHE A 52 -1.23 -11.92 6.34
C PHE A 52 -1.39 -11.55 4.88
N THR A 53 -2.43 -12.06 4.26
CA THR A 53 -2.90 -11.63 2.94
C THR A 53 -4.40 -11.77 2.84
N SER A 54 -5.00 -11.06 1.89
CA SER A 54 -6.42 -11.18 1.58
C SER A 54 -6.72 -10.90 0.12
N THR A 55 -7.89 -11.35 -0.33
CA THR A 55 -8.40 -11.05 -1.68
C THR A 55 -9.27 -9.79 -1.72
N SER A 56 -9.30 -8.99 -0.66
CA SER A 56 -10.15 -7.78 -0.57
C SER A 56 -9.86 -6.77 -1.67
N LYS A 57 -8.61 -6.71 -2.16
CA LYS A 57 -8.18 -5.86 -3.27
C LYS A 57 -8.01 -6.63 -4.59
N VAL A 58 -8.28 -7.93 -4.57
CA VAL A 58 -8.12 -8.84 -5.72
C VAL A 58 -9.47 -9.20 -6.32
N SER A 59 -10.45 -9.56 -5.49
CA SER A 59 -11.81 -9.92 -5.91
C SER A 59 -12.82 -8.86 -5.47
N PHE A 60 -13.55 -9.12 -4.36
CA PHE A 60 -14.57 -8.21 -3.87
C PHE A 60 -14.30 -7.80 -2.42
N PRO A 61 -14.24 -6.50 -2.10
CA PRO A 61 -14.22 -6.05 -0.71
C PRO A 61 -15.49 -6.52 0.01
N GLY A 62 -15.34 -7.01 1.24
CA GLY A 62 -16.45 -7.57 2.04
C GLY A 62 -16.84 -9.00 1.68
N SER A 63 -16.40 -9.55 0.55
CA SER A 63 -16.60 -10.94 0.13
C SER A 63 -15.28 -11.66 -0.16
N GLY A 64 -14.18 -11.12 0.34
CA GLY A 64 -12.85 -11.69 0.19
C GLY A 64 -12.61 -12.90 1.09
N ILE A 65 -11.53 -13.60 0.81
CA ILE A 65 -10.92 -14.59 1.72
C ILE A 65 -9.59 -14.03 2.22
N ALA A 66 -9.17 -14.48 3.39
CA ALA A 66 -7.88 -14.12 3.96
C ALA A 66 -7.08 -15.36 4.32
N ALA A 67 -5.77 -15.23 4.38
CA ALA A 67 -4.88 -16.27 4.83
C ALA A 67 -3.82 -15.70 5.78
N VAL A 68 -3.41 -16.53 6.73
CA VAL A 68 -2.26 -16.28 7.60
C VAL A 68 -1.23 -17.38 7.41
N ALA A 69 0.02 -16.98 7.30
CA ALA A 69 1.17 -17.86 7.31
C ALA A 69 2.12 -17.48 8.44
N ALA A 70 2.64 -18.47 9.15
CA ALA A 70 3.57 -18.29 10.26
C ALA A 70 4.31 -19.61 10.52
N SER A 71 5.21 -19.61 11.52
CA SER A 71 5.79 -20.86 12.01
C SER A 71 4.73 -21.81 12.57
N LYS A 72 5.08 -23.08 12.68
CA LYS A 72 4.17 -24.07 13.27
C LYS A 72 3.74 -23.69 14.69
N ALA A 73 4.66 -23.22 15.51
CA ALA A 73 4.36 -22.81 16.90
C ALA A 73 3.35 -21.66 16.95
N ASN A 74 3.57 -20.63 16.14
CA ASN A 74 2.63 -19.51 16.03
C ASN A 74 1.26 -19.94 15.50
N LEU A 75 1.20 -20.81 14.50
CA LEU A 75 -0.08 -21.30 13.97
C LEU A 75 -0.83 -22.19 14.96
N ASP A 76 -0.12 -23.02 15.73
CA ASP A 76 -0.73 -23.86 16.75
C ASP A 76 -1.34 -22.99 17.89
N ASP A 77 -0.69 -21.90 18.25
CA ASP A 77 -1.23 -20.93 19.21
C ASP A 77 -2.43 -20.17 18.63
N PHE A 78 -2.30 -19.64 17.41
CA PHE A 78 -3.37 -18.92 16.72
C PHE A 78 -4.67 -19.77 16.58
N ARG A 79 -4.53 -21.06 16.27
CA ARG A 79 -5.66 -21.98 16.13
C ARG A 79 -6.47 -22.17 17.41
N LYS A 80 -5.85 -22.05 18.58
CA LYS A 80 -6.57 -22.14 19.88
C LYS A 80 -7.65 -21.07 19.98
N TYR A 81 -7.35 -19.87 19.53
CA TYR A 81 -8.31 -18.76 19.54
C TYR A 81 -9.31 -18.86 18.41
N MET A 82 -8.87 -19.24 17.22
CA MET A 82 -9.75 -19.41 16.07
C MET A 82 -10.86 -20.44 16.32
N GLN A 83 -10.56 -21.54 16.99
CA GLN A 83 -11.53 -22.60 17.30
C GLN A 83 -12.70 -22.10 18.18
N VAL A 84 -12.44 -21.11 19.03
CA VAL A 84 -13.46 -20.50 19.89
C VAL A 84 -14.22 -19.40 19.16
N GLN A 85 -13.54 -18.68 18.28
CA GLN A 85 -14.12 -17.56 17.52
C GLN A 85 -15.07 -18.04 16.42
N THR A 86 -14.75 -19.13 15.72
CA THR A 86 -15.57 -19.67 14.64
C THR A 86 -15.41 -21.19 14.54
N ILE A 87 -16.53 -21.90 14.37
CA ILE A 87 -16.53 -23.36 14.16
C ILE A 87 -15.95 -23.71 12.77
N GLY A 88 -16.12 -22.82 11.81
CA GLY A 88 -15.62 -23.00 10.45
C GLY A 88 -15.66 -21.70 9.65
N HIS A 89 -14.81 -21.66 8.62
CA HIS A 89 -14.77 -20.55 7.70
C HIS A 89 -15.85 -20.65 6.62
N ASP A 90 -16.17 -19.54 5.97
CA ASP A 90 -17.14 -19.48 4.86
C ASP A 90 -16.63 -20.28 3.65
N LYS A 91 -17.03 -21.57 3.62
CA LYS A 91 -16.64 -22.51 2.55
C LYS A 91 -17.28 -22.16 1.21
N LEU A 92 -18.46 -21.51 1.22
CA LEU A 92 -19.12 -21.10 -0.02
C LEU A 92 -18.31 -19.98 -0.68
N ASN A 93 -17.83 -19.04 0.10
CA ASN A 93 -16.98 -17.96 -0.41
C ASN A 93 -15.62 -18.49 -0.89
N GLN A 94 -15.01 -19.44 -0.16
CA GLN A 94 -13.80 -20.12 -0.62
C GLN A 94 -14.02 -20.84 -1.97
N LEU A 95 -15.11 -21.60 -2.08
CA LEU A 95 -15.47 -22.30 -3.32
C LEU A 95 -15.73 -21.33 -4.49
N ARG A 96 -16.36 -20.18 -4.21
CA ARG A 96 -16.54 -19.11 -5.20
C ARG A 96 -15.20 -18.62 -5.77
N HIS A 97 -14.21 -18.39 -4.91
CA HIS A 97 -12.87 -17.98 -5.34
C HIS A 97 -12.16 -19.07 -6.15
N VAL A 98 -12.24 -20.34 -5.69
CA VAL A 98 -11.68 -21.48 -6.43
C VAL A 98 -12.30 -21.62 -7.82
N ARG A 99 -13.62 -21.49 -7.93
CA ARG A 99 -14.31 -21.57 -9.23
C ARG A 99 -14.00 -20.40 -10.15
N PHE A 100 -13.81 -19.21 -9.58
CA PHE A 100 -13.53 -18.00 -10.34
C PHE A 100 -12.09 -17.98 -10.89
N PHE A 101 -11.12 -18.18 -10.00
CA PHE A 101 -9.70 -18.16 -10.38
C PHE A 101 -9.24 -19.46 -11.01
N LYS A 102 -9.81 -20.60 -10.62
CA LYS A 102 -9.43 -21.98 -10.97
C LYS A 102 -8.07 -22.36 -10.39
N ASP A 103 -7.02 -21.68 -10.78
CA ASP A 103 -5.62 -21.89 -10.44
C ASP A 103 -4.84 -20.56 -10.33
N LEU A 104 -3.54 -20.66 -10.17
CA LEU A 104 -2.65 -19.52 -10.07
C LEU A 104 -2.57 -18.72 -11.37
N ASP A 105 -2.63 -19.39 -12.52
CA ASP A 105 -2.59 -18.74 -13.84
C ASP A 105 -3.85 -17.90 -14.06
N GLY A 106 -5.00 -18.41 -13.65
CA GLY A 106 -6.27 -17.67 -13.65
C GLY A 106 -6.23 -16.46 -12.73
N LEU A 107 -5.61 -16.57 -11.55
CA LEU A 107 -5.39 -15.45 -10.65
C LEU A 107 -4.49 -14.38 -11.31
N HIS A 108 -3.35 -14.77 -11.89
CA HIS A 108 -2.46 -13.84 -12.58
C HIS A 108 -3.12 -13.18 -13.78
N ALA A 109 -3.89 -13.95 -14.56
CA ALA A 109 -4.66 -13.38 -15.69
C ALA A 109 -5.70 -12.34 -15.23
N HIS A 110 -6.32 -12.54 -14.07
CA HIS A 110 -7.21 -11.57 -13.47
C HIS A 110 -6.46 -10.31 -13.02
N MET A 111 -5.31 -10.46 -12.38
CA MET A 111 -4.51 -9.32 -11.91
C MET A 111 -3.93 -8.48 -13.07
N ARG A 112 -3.62 -9.08 -14.23
CA ARG A 112 -3.27 -8.31 -15.44
C ARG A 112 -4.38 -7.36 -15.87
N LYS A 113 -5.65 -7.77 -15.77
CA LYS A 113 -6.78 -6.85 -16.04
C LYS A 113 -6.87 -5.69 -15.07
N HIS A 114 -6.52 -5.93 -13.81
CA HIS A 114 -6.38 -4.84 -12.82
C HIS A 114 -5.24 -3.90 -13.21
N ALA A 115 -4.10 -4.43 -13.62
CA ALA A 115 -2.95 -3.65 -14.08
C ALA A 115 -3.32 -2.76 -15.28
N ASP A 116 -4.08 -3.27 -16.25
CA ASP A 116 -4.52 -2.51 -17.43
C ASP A 116 -5.42 -1.31 -17.07
N ILE A 117 -6.17 -1.41 -15.96
CA ILE A 117 -6.98 -0.30 -15.45
C ILE A 117 -6.14 0.68 -14.64
N LEU A 118 -5.19 0.19 -13.83
CA LEU A 118 -4.44 1.00 -12.87
C LEU A 118 -3.22 1.68 -13.49
N ARG A 119 -2.49 1.00 -14.36
CA ARG A 119 -1.25 1.49 -14.97
C ARG A 119 -1.41 2.88 -15.60
N PRO A 120 -2.37 3.14 -16.50
CA PRO A 120 -2.50 4.46 -17.10
C PRO A 120 -2.80 5.56 -16.08
N LYS A 121 -3.42 5.22 -14.95
CA LYS A 121 -3.67 6.17 -13.85
C LYS A 121 -2.40 6.52 -13.09
N PHE A 122 -1.56 5.52 -12.82
CA PHE A 122 -0.25 5.75 -12.20
C PHE A 122 0.66 6.56 -13.11
N GLU A 123 0.76 6.18 -14.37
CA GLU A 123 1.57 6.89 -15.38
C GLU A 123 1.15 8.36 -15.50
N LEU A 124 -0.14 8.64 -15.60
CA LEU A 124 -0.66 10.02 -15.67
C LEU A 124 -0.23 10.87 -14.48
N VAL A 125 -0.31 10.33 -13.25
CA VAL A 125 0.10 11.08 -12.04
C VAL A 125 1.62 11.26 -12.03
N LEU A 126 2.38 10.19 -12.29
CA LEU A 126 3.85 10.25 -12.30
C LEU A 126 4.38 11.21 -13.37
N ASP A 127 3.84 11.15 -14.59
CA ASP A 127 4.20 12.06 -15.68
C ASP A 127 3.88 13.53 -15.31
N THR A 128 2.75 13.76 -14.64
CA THR A 128 2.39 15.11 -14.17
C THR A 128 3.39 15.61 -13.12
N LEU A 129 3.74 14.77 -12.15
CA LEU A 129 4.74 15.11 -11.11
C LEU A 129 6.11 15.36 -11.74
N ASP A 130 6.55 14.46 -12.63
CA ASP A 130 7.83 14.55 -13.32
C ASP A 130 7.92 15.85 -14.16
N LYS A 131 6.89 16.15 -14.93
CA LYS A 131 6.83 17.34 -15.78
C LYS A 131 6.84 18.64 -14.98
N GLU A 132 6.10 18.67 -13.89
CA GLU A 132 5.78 19.92 -13.20
C GLU A 132 6.66 20.22 -11.99
N LEU A 133 7.23 19.20 -11.36
CA LEU A 133 7.96 19.34 -10.09
C LEU A 133 9.44 18.90 -10.18
N SER A 134 9.84 18.13 -11.22
CA SER A 134 11.24 17.70 -11.34
C SER A 134 12.19 18.88 -11.40
N GLY A 135 13.29 18.79 -10.65
CA GLY A 135 14.35 19.81 -10.62
C GLY A 135 14.02 21.06 -9.79
N LEU A 136 12.79 21.18 -9.23
CA LEU A 136 12.45 22.32 -8.39
C LEU A 136 12.90 22.16 -6.92
N GLY A 137 13.25 20.97 -6.47
CA GLY A 137 13.69 20.70 -5.08
C GLY A 137 12.58 20.88 -4.03
N ILE A 138 11.31 20.87 -4.43
CA ILE A 138 10.15 21.07 -3.55
C ILE A 138 9.35 19.81 -3.27
N GLY A 139 9.79 18.67 -3.79
CA GLY A 139 9.19 17.37 -3.52
C GLY A 139 9.94 16.24 -4.17
N GLU A 140 9.78 15.06 -3.58
CA GLU A 140 10.28 13.78 -4.07
C GLU A 140 9.14 12.74 -4.06
N TRP A 141 9.17 11.78 -4.96
CA TRP A 141 8.12 10.76 -5.03
C TRP A 141 8.66 9.41 -5.48
N THR A 142 7.97 8.36 -4.99
CA THR A 142 8.27 7.00 -5.44
C THR A 142 7.69 6.75 -6.83
N LYS A 143 8.35 5.86 -7.59
CA LYS A 143 7.85 5.35 -8.89
C LYS A 143 7.59 3.85 -8.74
N PRO A 144 6.46 3.46 -8.14
CA PRO A 144 6.17 2.05 -7.84
C PRO A 144 5.84 1.27 -9.11
N HIS A 145 6.28 0.00 -9.16
CA HIS A 145 5.92 -0.95 -10.22
C HIS A 145 4.70 -1.81 -9.83
N GLY A 146 4.07 -1.50 -8.70
CA GLY A 146 2.89 -2.20 -8.20
C GLY A 146 2.25 -1.51 -7.01
N GLY A 147 1.16 -2.08 -6.52
CA GLY A 147 0.39 -1.54 -5.41
C GLY A 147 -0.66 -0.52 -5.81
N TYR A 148 -1.08 0.29 -4.84
CA TYR A 148 -2.19 1.26 -4.98
C TYR A 148 -1.79 2.70 -4.68
N PHE A 149 -0.52 2.95 -4.31
CA PHE A 149 -0.12 4.23 -3.76
C PHE A 149 1.19 4.72 -4.34
N ILE A 150 1.28 6.05 -4.50
CA ILE A 150 2.51 6.79 -4.73
C ILE A 150 2.81 7.54 -3.42
N SER A 151 4.01 7.39 -2.87
CA SER A 151 4.47 8.19 -1.74
C SER A 151 5.10 9.47 -2.27
N PHE A 152 4.61 10.60 -1.81
CA PHE A 152 5.13 11.93 -2.13
C PHE A 152 5.63 12.58 -0.85
N ASP A 153 6.85 13.07 -0.87
CA ASP A 153 7.44 13.82 0.23
C ASP A 153 7.66 15.27 -0.23
N SER A 154 6.92 16.19 0.37
CA SER A 154 7.05 17.63 0.17
C SER A 154 8.22 18.20 1.00
N MET A 155 8.47 19.50 0.90
CA MET A 155 9.33 20.21 1.85
C MET A 155 8.79 19.98 3.29
N ASP A 156 9.71 19.85 4.26
CA ASP A 156 9.37 19.65 5.68
C ASP A 156 8.38 20.73 6.16
N GLY A 157 7.32 20.33 6.87
CA GLY A 157 6.27 21.24 7.39
C GLY A 157 5.21 21.68 6.35
N CYS A 158 5.17 21.08 5.16
CA CYS A 158 4.26 21.49 4.09
C CYS A 158 3.08 20.54 3.84
N ALA A 159 3.18 19.27 4.25
CA ALA A 159 2.19 18.27 3.85
C ALA A 159 0.76 18.59 4.27
N LYS A 160 0.54 19.00 5.50
CA LYS A 160 -0.80 19.37 6.00
C LYS A 160 -1.39 20.56 5.24
N ALA A 161 -0.58 21.59 4.98
CA ALA A 161 -1.02 22.78 4.24
C ALA A 161 -1.38 22.42 2.79
N ILE A 162 -0.56 21.57 2.12
CA ILE A 162 -0.84 21.08 0.76
C ILE A 162 -2.16 20.32 0.72
N VAL A 163 -2.36 19.37 1.64
CA VAL A 163 -3.60 18.57 1.70
C VAL A 163 -4.83 19.44 1.99
N ALA A 164 -4.71 20.43 2.88
CA ALA A 164 -5.79 21.37 3.17
C ALA A 164 -6.16 22.21 1.95
N ARG A 165 -5.19 22.78 1.25
CA ARG A 165 -5.41 23.56 0.02
C ARG A 165 -5.99 22.73 -1.12
N ALA A 166 -5.49 21.51 -1.30
CA ALA A 166 -6.07 20.60 -2.29
C ALA A 166 -7.56 20.33 -2.00
N LYS A 167 -7.91 20.11 -0.73
CA LYS A 167 -9.30 19.93 -0.30
C LYS A 167 -10.18 21.16 -0.57
N GLU A 168 -9.70 22.36 -0.28
CA GLU A 168 -10.38 23.63 -0.59
C GLU A 168 -10.63 23.77 -2.10
N ALA A 169 -9.69 23.31 -2.92
CA ALA A 169 -9.81 23.28 -4.38
C ALA A 169 -10.62 22.10 -4.92
N GLY A 170 -11.24 21.28 -4.04
CA GLY A 170 -12.10 20.15 -4.42
C GLY A 170 -11.37 18.82 -4.60
N VAL A 171 -10.07 18.71 -4.31
CA VAL A 171 -9.30 17.48 -4.39
C VAL A 171 -9.07 16.88 -3.00
N VAL A 172 -9.75 15.77 -2.72
CA VAL A 172 -9.67 15.09 -1.43
C VAL A 172 -8.58 14.03 -1.46
N LEU A 173 -7.55 14.22 -0.65
CA LEU A 173 -6.44 13.27 -0.43
C LEU A 173 -6.58 12.57 0.92
N THR A 174 -5.80 11.49 1.11
CA THR A 174 -5.61 10.93 2.45
C THR A 174 -4.96 11.99 3.34
N GLY A 175 -5.41 12.11 4.59
CA GLY A 175 -4.85 13.10 5.53
C GLY A 175 -3.34 12.96 5.70
N ALA A 176 -2.64 14.08 5.77
CA ALA A 176 -1.21 14.10 6.03
C ALA A 176 -0.89 13.39 7.35
N GLY A 177 0.20 12.64 7.38
CA GLY A 177 0.59 11.83 8.53
C GLY A 177 -0.05 10.43 8.61
N ALA A 178 -1.04 10.11 7.76
CA ALA A 178 -1.72 8.80 7.80
C ALA A 178 -0.79 7.59 7.54
N THR A 179 0.38 7.82 7.00
CA THR A 179 1.42 6.80 6.74
C THR A 179 2.33 6.56 7.95
N TYR A 180 2.17 7.32 9.03
CA TYR A 180 2.98 7.24 10.24
C TYR A 180 2.18 6.75 11.45
N PRO A 181 2.84 6.10 12.41
CA PRO A 181 2.20 5.71 13.66
C PRO A 181 1.53 6.90 14.35
N TYR A 182 0.32 6.68 14.88
CA TYR A 182 -0.51 7.71 15.53
C TYR A 182 -0.85 8.93 14.65
N GLY A 183 -0.71 8.81 13.32
CA GLY A 183 -0.97 9.92 12.40
C GLY A 183 0.03 11.08 12.52
N LYS A 184 1.20 10.84 13.09
CA LYS A 184 2.21 11.87 13.36
C LYS A 184 3.44 11.67 12.48
N ASP A 185 3.51 12.42 11.39
CA ASP A 185 4.73 12.57 10.61
C ASP A 185 5.62 13.61 11.29
N PRO A 186 6.84 13.25 11.76
CA PRO A 186 7.73 14.19 12.43
C PRO A 186 8.17 15.36 11.55
N LYS A 187 8.19 15.16 10.24
CA LYS A 187 8.60 16.17 9.27
C LYS A 187 7.44 16.94 8.66
N ASP A 188 6.22 16.43 8.81
CA ASP A 188 5.04 16.96 8.10
C ASP A 188 5.31 17.12 6.59
N SER A 189 5.85 16.08 5.96
CA SER A 189 6.28 16.07 4.56
C SER A 189 5.56 15.02 3.72
N ASN A 190 5.13 13.90 4.31
CA ASN A 190 4.62 12.77 3.55
C ASN A 190 3.13 12.86 3.22
N ILE A 191 2.83 12.65 1.94
CA ILE A 191 1.47 12.60 1.39
C ILE A 191 1.32 11.30 0.59
N ARG A 192 0.27 10.53 0.90
CA ARG A 192 -0.08 9.34 0.14
C ARG A 192 -1.06 9.67 -0.97
N ILE A 193 -0.66 9.46 -2.21
CA ILE A 193 -1.50 9.62 -3.40
C ILE A 193 -2.06 8.26 -3.80
N ALA A 194 -3.39 8.18 -3.98
CA ALA A 194 -4.11 6.97 -4.37
C ALA A 194 -4.86 7.20 -5.70
N PRO A 195 -4.24 6.90 -6.85
CA PRO A 195 -4.81 7.25 -8.17
C PRO A 195 -5.94 6.32 -8.64
N SER A 196 -6.24 5.25 -7.90
CA SER A 196 -7.06 4.14 -8.38
C SER A 196 -8.54 4.47 -8.63
N PHE A 197 -9.16 5.36 -7.86
CA PHE A 197 -10.61 5.59 -7.86
C PHE A 197 -11.11 6.49 -9.01
N PRO A 198 -10.56 7.70 -9.26
CA PRO A 198 -11.11 8.65 -10.24
C PRO A 198 -11.03 8.13 -11.68
N THR A 199 -11.82 8.73 -12.58
CA THR A 199 -11.60 8.59 -14.03
C THR A 199 -10.25 9.18 -14.42
N LEU A 200 -9.72 8.83 -15.59
CA LEU A 200 -8.46 9.44 -16.09
C LEU A 200 -8.60 10.97 -16.25
N GLU A 201 -9.75 11.44 -16.72
CA GLU A 201 -10.03 12.88 -16.89
C GLU A 201 -9.99 13.61 -15.54
N ASP A 202 -10.74 13.12 -14.55
CA ASP A 202 -10.79 13.74 -13.22
C ASP A 202 -9.44 13.65 -12.51
N LEU A 203 -8.74 12.51 -12.68
CA LEU A 203 -7.42 12.32 -12.11
C LEU A 203 -6.40 13.30 -12.69
N GLY A 204 -6.46 13.58 -14.00
CA GLY A 204 -5.60 14.58 -14.63
C GLY A 204 -5.82 15.99 -14.05
N LYS A 205 -7.08 16.39 -13.87
CA LYS A 205 -7.43 17.67 -13.21
C LYS A 205 -6.95 17.70 -11.77
N ALA A 206 -7.18 16.61 -11.02
CA ALA A 206 -6.75 16.50 -9.62
C ALA A 206 -5.23 16.56 -9.46
N ALA A 207 -4.47 15.90 -10.35
CA ALA A 207 -3.02 15.95 -10.34
C ALA A 207 -2.49 17.36 -10.60
N GLN A 208 -3.08 18.08 -11.54
CA GLN A 208 -2.72 19.50 -11.81
C GLN A 208 -3.00 20.39 -10.59
N VAL A 209 -4.17 20.26 -9.97
CA VAL A 209 -4.50 20.99 -8.73
C VAL A 209 -3.51 20.66 -7.62
N PHE A 210 -3.20 19.38 -7.43
CA PHE A 210 -2.23 18.96 -6.43
C PHE A 210 -0.87 19.62 -6.65
N VAL A 211 -0.34 19.60 -7.86
CA VAL A 211 0.95 20.22 -8.21
C VAL A 211 0.92 21.72 -7.94
N LEU A 212 -0.17 22.44 -8.27
CA LEU A 212 -0.32 23.85 -7.98
C LEU A 212 -0.30 24.12 -6.47
N CYS A 213 -0.96 23.27 -5.67
CA CYS A 213 -0.94 23.37 -4.20
C CYS A 213 0.47 23.14 -3.64
N VAL A 214 1.22 22.17 -4.18
CA VAL A 214 2.62 21.92 -3.81
C VAL A 214 3.46 23.16 -4.10
N LYS A 215 3.40 23.70 -5.32
CA LYS A 215 4.14 24.91 -5.70
C LYS A 215 3.80 26.11 -4.82
N LEU A 216 2.51 26.36 -4.59
CA LEU A 216 2.04 27.49 -3.81
C LEU A 216 2.52 27.44 -2.35
N VAL A 217 2.30 26.31 -1.67
CA VAL A 217 2.73 26.12 -0.27
C VAL A 217 4.25 26.19 -0.14
N SER A 218 4.98 25.64 -1.12
CA SER A 218 6.45 25.70 -1.13
C SER A 218 6.96 27.13 -1.28
N VAL A 219 6.35 27.93 -2.16
CA VAL A 219 6.70 29.36 -2.31
C VAL A 219 6.41 30.13 -1.05
N GLU A 220 5.22 29.96 -0.45
CA GLU A 220 4.87 30.60 0.82
C GLU A 220 5.89 30.28 1.92
N LYS A 221 6.30 29.02 2.02
CA LYS A 221 7.33 28.61 2.98
C LYS A 221 8.69 29.23 2.73
N LEU A 222 9.08 29.40 1.47
CA LEU A 222 10.38 30.01 1.10
C LEU A 222 10.42 31.52 1.30
N LEU A 223 9.26 32.17 1.27
CA LEU A 223 9.13 33.62 1.48
C LEU A 223 8.99 34.03 2.94
N GLY A 224 8.75 33.06 3.86
CA GLY A 224 8.61 33.29 5.31
C GLY A 224 7.19 33.41 5.75
#